data_3e160a4ab0b0bd13a6d1707c0a617fdf
#
_entry.id   3e160a4ab0b0bd13a6d1707c0a617fdf
#
_cell.length_a   1.000
_cell.length_b   1.000
_cell.length_c   1.000
_cell.angle_alpha   90.00
_cell.angle_beta   90.00
_cell.angle_gamma   90.00
#
_symmetry.space_group_name_H-M   'P 1'
#
loop_
_entity.id
_entity.type
_entity.pdbx_description
1 polymer ?
#
loop_
_entity_poly.entity_id
_entity_poly.type
_entity_poly.pdbx_seq_one_letter_code
_entity_poly.pdbx_strand_id
1 'polypeptide(L)'
;MATRTNATVTHLSKHLELHQYHPDTIDSGEPRPTVVFLPWMNATQAHANHYRELYAVRGFNVLTVWGSLSYFLWPQWAMPLATELADYLEMQTRGPLVVHSMSVGAYLYAVTLTLIADNPDKYGSLGSRVKGHVYDSIVIGTLEEMARGVSIIVAPKSAMLQQAIRRSCLLYFAATKQHTVVPYNRFIDVVHNSPFKTPKLCFHSYNDVLCLPEAMERMIHHWKDEYDLDITSKMWQNSPHASHLRTDPQTYNRLLNDFLKKVGLDNISLQLSSKL
;
A
#
# COMPACT_ATOMS: atom_id res chain seq x y z
N MET A 1 21.99 15.30 -12.18
CA MET A 1 21.26 16.32 -11.40
C MET A 1 19.79 15.92 -11.41
N ALA A 2 19.23 15.55 -10.27
CA ALA A 2 17.79 15.27 -10.18
C ALA A 2 17.06 16.62 -10.28
N THR A 3 16.27 16.81 -11.32
CA THR A 3 15.33 17.92 -11.42
C THR A 3 14.36 17.80 -10.24
N ARG A 4 14.45 18.72 -9.29
CA ARG A 4 13.44 18.83 -8.23
C ARG A 4 12.12 19.14 -8.91
N THR A 5 11.23 18.16 -8.95
CA THR A 5 9.86 18.37 -9.40
C THR A 5 9.19 19.27 -8.37
N ASN A 6 8.85 20.49 -8.77
CA ASN A 6 8.07 21.41 -7.93
C ASN A 6 6.70 20.77 -7.68
N ALA A 7 6.37 20.54 -6.41
CA ALA A 7 5.07 20.01 -6.01
C ALA A 7 4.31 21.05 -5.20
N THR A 8 3.03 21.20 -5.49
CA THR A 8 2.08 21.83 -4.56
C THR A 8 1.65 20.78 -3.57
N VAL A 9 1.88 21.03 -2.28
CA VAL A 9 1.49 20.12 -1.19
C VAL A 9 0.27 20.67 -0.51
N THR A 10 -0.80 19.88 -0.47
CA THR A 10 -2.05 20.21 0.21
C THR A 10 -2.27 19.21 1.35
N HIS A 11 -2.29 19.71 2.58
CA HIS A 11 -2.68 18.91 3.75
C HIS A 11 -4.21 18.88 3.82
N LEU A 12 -4.82 17.76 3.41
CA LEU A 12 -6.27 17.59 3.43
C LEU A 12 -6.77 17.34 4.86
N SER A 13 -5.94 16.64 5.65
CA SER A 13 -6.13 16.43 7.08
C SER A 13 -4.78 16.14 7.75
N LYS A 14 -4.80 15.78 9.04
CA LYS A 14 -3.57 15.33 9.74
C LYS A 14 -3.02 14.01 9.20
N HIS A 15 -3.81 13.27 8.41
CA HIS A 15 -3.46 11.94 7.89
C HIS A 15 -3.37 11.89 6.36
N LEU A 16 -3.99 12.82 5.65
CA LEU A 16 -4.04 12.86 4.19
C LEU A 16 -3.26 14.05 3.67
N GLU A 17 -2.28 13.76 2.80
CA GLU A 17 -1.39 14.76 2.22
C GLU A 17 -1.30 14.52 0.70
N LEU A 18 -1.81 15.47 -0.09
CA LEU A 18 -1.78 15.43 -1.55
C LEU A 18 -0.58 16.21 -2.08
N HIS A 19 0.26 15.54 -2.85
CA HIS A 19 1.34 16.13 -3.64
C HIS A 19 0.93 16.17 -5.10
N GLN A 20 0.74 17.39 -5.63
CA GLN A 20 0.45 17.62 -7.03
C GLN A 20 1.70 18.15 -7.74
N TYR A 21 2.19 17.39 -8.69
CA TYR A 21 3.38 17.74 -9.46
C TYR A 21 2.96 18.44 -10.75
N HIS A 22 3.40 19.70 -10.88
CA HIS A 22 3.14 20.51 -12.06
C HIS A 22 4.38 20.43 -12.97
N PRO A 23 4.36 19.70 -14.09
CA PRO A 23 5.33 19.96 -15.13
C PRO A 23 5.03 21.34 -15.72
N ASP A 24 6.07 22.10 -16.03
CA ASP A 24 5.99 23.46 -16.59
C ASP A 24 5.30 23.50 -17.97
N THR A 25 4.76 22.41 -18.47
CA THR A 25 4.14 22.28 -19.79
C THR A 25 2.83 21.49 -19.74
N ILE A 26 1.75 22.16 -20.14
CA ILE A 26 0.50 21.67 -20.75
C ILE A 26 -0.51 21.02 -19.80
N ASP A 27 -1.58 21.74 -19.59
CA ASP A 27 -2.89 21.23 -19.16
C ASP A 27 -3.51 20.44 -20.35
N SER A 28 -3.45 19.11 -20.27
CA SER A 28 -4.03 18.23 -21.31
C SER A 28 -5.54 18.12 -21.23
N GLY A 29 -6.17 18.77 -20.26
CA GLY A 29 -7.59 18.59 -19.97
C GLY A 29 -7.98 17.21 -19.40
N GLU A 30 -7.07 16.23 -19.44
CA GLU A 30 -7.31 14.90 -18.90
C GLU A 30 -6.95 14.82 -17.40
N PRO A 31 -7.79 14.21 -16.58
CA PRO A 31 -7.50 14.05 -15.15
C PRO A 31 -6.25 13.21 -14.93
N ARG A 32 -5.27 13.76 -14.21
CA ARG A 32 -4.02 13.06 -13.90
C ARG A 32 -4.27 11.83 -13.04
N PRO A 33 -3.54 10.74 -13.27
CA PRO A 33 -3.60 9.60 -12.38
C PRO A 33 -3.05 9.96 -11.00
N THR A 34 -3.61 9.33 -10.00
CA THR A 34 -3.22 9.52 -8.61
C THR A 34 -2.78 8.20 -8.01
N VAL A 35 -1.61 8.21 -7.37
CA VAL A 35 -1.19 7.10 -6.53
C VAL A 35 -1.65 7.34 -5.10
N VAL A 36 -2.37 6.38 -4.55
CA VAL A 36 -2.70 6.31 -3.12
C VAL A 36 -1.55 5.58 -2.45
N PHE A 37 -0.67 6.32 -1.80
CA PHE A 37 0.53 5.79 -1.17
C PHE A 37 0.33 5.65 0.34
N LEU A 38 0.38 4.40 0.83
CA LEU A 38 0.23 4.06 2.24
C LEU A 38 1.57 3.49 2.75
N PRO A 39 2.42 4.33 3.36
CA PRO A 39 3.75 3.92 3.80
C PRO A 39 3.71 2.98 5.00
N TRP A 40 4.86 2.40 5.32
CA TRP A 40 5.05 1.56 6.52
C TRP A 40 5.03 2.38 7.81
N MET A 41 4.90 1.68 8.93
CA MET A 41 4.92 2.31 10.26
C MET A 41 6.23 3.07 10.51
N ASN A 42 6.13 4.27 11.08
CA ASN A 42 7.26 5.16 11.35
C ASN A 42 8.02 5.64 10.10
N ALA A 43 7.45 5.53 8.91
CA ALA A 43 7.98 6.20 7.74
C ALA A 43 8.01 7.70 7.99
N THR A 44 9.15 8.34 7.67
CA THR A 44 9.29 9.80 7.75
C THR A 44 8.93 10.45 6.42
N GLN A 45 8.76 11.77 6.41
CA GLN A 45 8.59 12.54 5.17
C GLN A 45 9.74 12.29 4.19
N ALA A 46 10.98 12.22 4.67
CA ALA A 46 12.14 11.92 3.84
C ALA A 46 12.05 10.53 3.19
N HIS A 47 11.61 9.52 3.94
CA HIS A 47 11.39 8.19 3.40
C HIS A 47 10.29 8.18 2.33
N ALA A 48 9.16 8.81 2.62
CA ALA A 48 8.02 8.89 1.70
C ALA A 48 8.40 9.62 0.39
N ASN A 49 9.26 10.64 0.46
CA ASN A 49 9.70 11.40 -0.71
C ASN A 49 10.39 10.53 -1.75
N HIS A 50 11.20 9.53 -1.36
CA HIS A 50 11.81 8.61 -2.32
C HIS A 50 10.78 7.85 -3.14
N TYR A 51 9.65 7.44 -2.53
CA TYR A 51 8.55 6.77 -3.23
C TYR A 51 7.69 7.76 -4.02
N ARG A 52 7.43 8.96 -3.50
CA ARG A 52 6.70 10.01 -4.22
C ARG A 52 7.41 10.40 -5.51
N GLU A 53 8.75 10.54 -5.47
CA GLU A 53 9.56 10.86 -6.63
C GLU A 53 9.45 9.80 -7.73
N LEU A 54 9.29 8.51 -7.40
CA LEU A 54 9.06 7.47 -8.39
C LEU A 54 7.83 7.76 -9.27
N TYR A 55 6.79 8.29 -8.67
CA TYR A 55 5.53 8.60 -9.35
C TYR A 55 5.52 10.01 -9.94
N ALA A 56 6.13 10.95 -9.26
CA ALA A 56 6.22 12.34 -9.69
C ALA A 56 6.87 12.49 -11.07
N VAL A 57 8.01 11.82 -11.28
CA VAL A 57 8.74 11.83 -12.57
C VAL A 57 7.93 11.21 -13.72
N ARG A 58 6.85 10.51 -13.40
CA ARG A 58 5.91 9.88 -14.35
C ARG A 58 4.62 10.66 -14.52
N GLY A 59 4.50 11.83 -13.90
CA GLY A 59 3.35 12.72 -14.02
C GLY A 59 2.15 12.38 -13.13
N PHE A 60 2.34 11.54 -12.13
CA PHE A 60 1.28 11.20 -11.17
C PHE A 60 1.17 12.23 -10.05
N ASN A 61 -0.05 12.45 -9.56
CA ASN A 61 -0.26 12.99 -8.22
C ASN A 61 -0.05 11.87 -7.18
N VAL A 62 0.37 12.23 -5.98
CA VAL A 62 0.54 11.25 -4.90
C VAL A 62 -0.25 11.69 -3.67
N LEU A 63 -1.26 10.91 -3.32
CA LEU A 63 -1.99 11.04 -2.06
C LEU A 63 -1.33 10.13 -1.02
N THR A 64 -0.60 10.71 -0.09
CA THR A 64 0.02 9.97 1.02
C THR A 64 -0.95 9.85 2.17
N VAL A 65 -1.11 8.62 2.68
CA VAL A 65 -2.03 8.29 3.77
C VAL A 65 -1.23 7.82 4.98
N TRP A 66 -1.17 8.64 6.02
CA TRP A 66 -0.38 8.37 7.22
C TRP A 66 -1.17 7.55 8.24
N GLY A 67 -0.75 6.30 8.44
CA GLY A 67 -1.31 5.43 9.46
C GLY A 67 -0.71 5.65 10.85
N SER A 68 -1.30 4.99 11.85
CA SER A 68 -0.83 4.97 13.23
C SER A 68 -0.83 3.54 13.80
N LEU A 69 0.11 3.25 14.70
CA LEU A 69 0.11 1.98 15.44
C LEU A 69 -1.19 1.75 16.20
N SER A 70 -1.81 2.82 16.71
CA SER A 70 -3.08 2.74 17.42
C SER A 70 -4.20 2.15 16.56
N TYR A 71 -4.20 2.40 15.25
CA TYR A 71 -5.17 1.85 14.31
C TYR A 71 -5.02 0.34 14.14
N PHE A 72 -3.80 -0.14 14.22
CA PHE A 72 -3.53 -1.57 14.22
C PHE A 72 -3.93 -2.21 15.57
N LEU A 73 -3.59 -1.60 16.69
CA LEU A 73 -3.96 -2.13 18.00
C LEU A 73 -5.47 -2.12 18.24
N TRP A 74 -6.20 -1.14 17.70
CA TRP A 74 -7.65 -1.02 17.84
C TRP A 74 -8.30 -0.64 16.49
N PRO A 75 -8.69 -1.63 15.68
CA PRO A 75 -9.22 -1.46 14.32
C PRO A 75 -10.30 -0.39 14.14
N GLN A 76 -11.18 -0.25 15.10
CA GLN A 76 -12.25 0.75 15.04
C GLN A 76 -11.74 2.19 14.93
N TRP A 77 -10.53 2.47 15.43
CA TRP A 77 -9.94 3.81 15.34
C TRP A 77 -9.42 4.13 13.93
N ALA A 78 -9.27 3.11 13.06
CA ALA A 78 -8.93 3.32 11.66
C ALA A 78 -10.15 3.69 10.80
N MET A 79 -11.37 3.38 11.24
CA MET A 79 -12.60 3.59 10.44
C MET A 79 -12.81 5.04 10.00
N PRO A 80 -12.61 6.07 10.85
CA PRO A 80 -12.75 7.46 10.40
C PRO A 80 -11.81 7.83 9.27
N LEU A 81 -10.54 7.38 9.35
CA LEU A 81 -9.55 7.62 8.29
C LEU A 81 -9.89 6.83 7.02
N ALA A 82 -10.33 5.58 7.14
CA ALA A 82 -10.76 4.77 6.00
C ALA A 82 -11.95 5.42 5.27
N THR A 83 -12.91 5.98 6.03
CA THR A 83 -14.05 6.72 5.47
C THR A 83 -13.59 7.99 4.77
N GLU A 84 -12.75 8.79 5.42
CA GLU A 84 -12.17 10.01 4.85
C GLU A 84 -11.44 9.72 3.53
N LEU A 85 -10.61 8.67 3.50
CA LEU A 85 -9.89 8.24 2.29
C LEU A 85 -10.84 7.81 1.20
N ALA A 86 -11.80 6.93 1.48
CA ALA A 86 -12.75 6.45 0.48
C ALA A 86 -13.62 7.58 -0.08
N ASP A 87 -14.12 8.47 0.78
CA ASP A 87 -14.91 9.63 0.38
C ASP A 87 -14.08 10.61 -0.48
N TYR A 88 -12.83 10.86 -0.11
CA TYR A 88 -11.93 11.69 -0.91
C TYR A 88 -11.68 11.09 -2.31
N LEU A 89 -11.40 9.80 -2.38
CA LEU A 89 -11.16 9.12 -3.64
C LEU A 89 -12.41 9.12 -4.53
N GLU A 90 -13.60 8.90 -3.97
CA GLU A 90 -14.85 8.90 -4.73
C GLU A 90 -15.23 10.30 -5.22
N MET A 91 -15.19 11.30 -4.34
CA MET A 91 -15.77 12.62 -4.62
C MET A 91 -14.78 13.63 -5.20
N GLN A 92 -13.50 13.56 -4.80
CA GLN A 92 -12.53 14.63 -5.11
C GLN A 92 -11.52 14.23 -6.19
N THR A 93 -11.33 12.93 -6.46
CA THR A 93 -10.45 12.49 -7.55
C THR A 93 -11.27 12.10 -8.78
N ARG A 94 -10.72 12.29 -10.00
CA ARG A 94 -11.42 11.94 -11.26
C ARG A 94 -10.62 10.99 -12.13
N GLY A 95 -9.29 11.06 -12.07
CA GLY A 95 -8.39 10.24 -12.89
C GLY A 95 -8.26 8.80 -12.43
N PRO A 96 -7.48 8.02 -13.18
CA PRO A 96 -7.10 6.66 -12.78
C PRO A 96 -6.36 6.63 -11.45
N LEU A 97 -6.53 5.52 -10.72
CA LEU A 97 -5.93 5.31 -9.41
C LEU A 97 -5.00 4.09 -9.44
N VAL A 98 -3.87 4.21 -8.78
CA VAL A 98 -2.99 3.09 -8.41
C VAL A 98 -2.83 3.11 -6.90
N VAL A 99 -2.94 1.95 -6.27
CA VAL A 99 -2.70 1.85 -4.83
C VAL A 99 -1.32 1.26 -4.60
N HIS A 100 -0.49 1.95 -3.83
CA HIS A 100 0.80 1.46 -3.39
C HIS A 100 0.81 1.40 -1.86
N SER A 101 0.69 0.19 -1.33
CA SER A 101 0.65 -0.04 0.12
C SER A 101 1.84 -0.85 0.59
N MET A 102 2.41 -0.42 1.72
CA MET A 102 3.61 -1.01 2.29
C MET A 102 3.35 -1.43 3.74
N SER A 103 3.75 -2.66 4.08
CA SER A 103 3.70 -3.16 5.46
C SER A 103 2.32 -2.92 6.11
N VAL A 104 2.28 -2.22 7.25
CA VAL A 104 1.04 -1.85 7.95
C VAL A 104 0.15 -0.89 7.15
N GLY A 105 0.68 -0.19 6.16
CA GLY A 105 -0.14 0.59 5.22
C GLY A 105 -1.12 -0.28 4.45
N ALA A 106 -0.77 -1.53 4.16
CA ALA A 106 -1.69 -2.49 3.55
C ALA A 106 -2.86 -2.87 4.47
N TYR A 107 -2.62 -2.89 5.78
CA TYR A 107 -3.69 -3.07 6.75
C TYR A 107 -4.71 -1.91 6.71
N LEU A 108 -4.24 -0.65 6.71
CA LEU A 108 -5.13 0.51 6.60
C LEU A 108 -5.90 0.49 5.27
N TYR A 109 -5.24 0.09 4.19
CA TYR A 109 -5.92 -0.10 2.92
C TYR A 109 -6.97 -1.22 2.98
N ALA A 110 -6.71 -2.32 3.69
CA ALA A 110 -7.67 -3.40 3.88
C ALA A 110 -8.93 -2.95 4.63
N VAL A 111 -8.77 -2.07 5.65
CA VAL A 111 -9.91 -1.41 6.32
C VAL A 111 -10.72 -0.59 5.32
N THR A 112 -10.04 0.19 4.47
CA THR A 112 -10.70 1.00 3.43
C THR A 112 -11.41 0.13 2.39
N LEU A 113 -10.78 -0.96 1.94
CA LEU A 113 -11.39 -1.94 1.03
C LEU A 113 -12.65 -2.58 1.62
N THR A 114 -12.63 -2.89 2.92
CA THR A 114 -13.80 -3.46 3.61
C THR A 114 -14.96 -2.46 3.61
N LEU A 115 -14.68 -1.20 3.90
CA LEU A 115 -15.69 -0.13 3.84
C LEU A 115 -16.28 0.02 2.42
N ILE A 116 -15.43 -0.01 1.40
CA ILE A 116 -15.85 0.07 -0.01
C ILE A 116 -16.70 -1.13 -0.39
N ALA A 117 -16.29 -2.34 -0.03
CA ALA A 117 -17.02 -3.58 -0.31
C ALA A 117 -18.41 -3.63 0.37
N ASP A 118 -18.52 -3.04 1.58
CA ASP A 118 -19.76 -2.94 2.33
C ASP A 118 -20.72 -1.87 1.79
N ASN A 119 -20.23 -0.93 0.98
CA ASN A 119 -21.01 0.21 0.46
C ASN A 119 -20.81 0.37 -1.06
N PRO A 120 -21.16 -0.65 -1.87
CA PRO A 120 -20.90 -0.64 -3.32
C PRO A 120 -21.66 0.49 -4.05
N ASP A 121 -22.83 0.86 -3.57
CA ASP A 121 -23.61 1.95 -4.17
C ASP A 121 -22.94 3.32 -3.98
N LYS A 122 -22.27 3.53 -2.85
CA LYS A 122 -21.58 4.79 -2.55
C LYS A 122 -20.24 4.92 -3.27
N TYR A 123 -19.49 3.81 -3.41
CA TYR A 123 -18.12 3.80 -3.90
C TYR A 123 -17.93 3.10 -5.25
N GLY A 124 -19.02 3.00 -6.02
CA GLY A 124 -19.04 2.22 -7.28
C GLY A 124 -18.10 2.76 -8.35
N SER A 125 -17.85 4.09 -8.39
CA SER A 125 -16.96 4.68 -9.40
C SER A 125 -15.51 4.23 -9.25
N LEU A 126 -15.07 3.87 -8.04
CA LEU A 126 -13.71 3.40 -7.76
C LEU A 126 -13.40 2.11 -8.53
N GLY A 127 -14.39 1.24 -8.75
CA GLY A 127 -14.21 -0.03 -9.47
C GLY A 127 -13.62 0.14 -10.88
N SER A 128 -14.03 1.18 -11.60
CA SER A 128 -13.54 1.47 -12.95
C SER A 128 -12.23 2.26 -12.96
N ARG A 129 -11.92 2.96 -11.87
CA ARG A 129 -10.79 3.90 -11.76
C ARG A 129 -9.55 3.29 -11.16
N VAL A 130 -9.67 2.35 -10.22
CA VAL A 130 -8.52 1.62 -9.68
C VAL A 130 -7.96 0.70 -10.76
N LYS A 131 -6.75 0.98 -11.23
CA LYS A 131 -6.10 0.27 -12.34
C LYS A 131 -5.14 -0.82 -11.88
N GLY A 132 -4.63 -0.74 -10.68
CA GLY A 132 -3.72 -1.75 -10.15
C GLY A 132 -3.24 -1.48 -8.74
N HIS A 133 -2.58 -2.49 -8.18
CA HIS A 133 -2.07 -2.47 -6.82
C HIS A 133 -0.59 -2.81 -6.79
N VAL A 134 0.20 -2.05 -6.04
CA VAL A 134 1.58 -2.37 -5.66
C VAL A 134 1.58 -2.72 -4.17
N TYR A 135 1.93 -3.94 -3.87
CA TYR A 135 2.07 -4.46 -2.51
C TYR A 135 3.54 -4.67 -2.19
N ASP A 136 4.07 -3.91 -1.25
CA ASP A 136 5.48 -3.95 -0.85
C ASP A 136 5.59 -4.38 0.61
N SER A 137 6.17 -5.56 0.85
CA SER A 137 6.38 -6.12 2.20
C SER A 137 5.10 -6.15 3.04
N ILE A 138 3.97 -6.47 2.46
CA ILE A 138 2.70 -6.46 3.19
C ILE A 138 2.66 -7.57 4.25
N VAL A 139 2.14 -7.22 5.42
CA VAL A 139 2.06 -8.17 6.54
C VAL A 139 0.77 -8.96 6.44
N ILE A 140 0.91 -10.20 5.96
CA ILE A 140 -0.16 -11.19 5.84
C ILE A 140 0.29 -12.48 6.52
N GLY A 141 -0.65 -13.18 7.11
CA GLY A 141 -0.32 -14.41 7.84
C GLY A 141 -1.13 -14.52 9.13
N THR A 142 -0.71 -15.44 9.98
CA THR A 142 -1.36 -15.67 11.27
C THR A 142 -0.95 -14.62 12.31
N LEU A 143 -1.77 -14.49 13.35
CA LEU A 143 -1.46 -13.64 14.49
C LEU A 143 -0.16 -14.06 15.19
N GLU A 144 0.10 -15.35 15.27
CA GLU A 144 1.31 -15.93 15.85
C GLU A 144 2.55 -15.53 15.05
N GLU A 145 2.49 -15.61 13.73
CA GLU A 145 3.58 -15.21 12.83
C GLU A 145 3.87 -13.72 12.97
N MET A 146 2.84 -12.89 13.00
CA MET A 146 2.97 -11.45 13.22
C MET A 146 3.58 -11.16 14.60
N ALA A 147 3.07 -11.75 15.67
CA ALA A 147 3.61 -11.54 17.03
C ALA A 147 5.07 -11.97 17.15
N ARG A 148 5.45 -13.06 16.45
CA ARG A 148 6.85 -13.50 16.33
C ARG A 148 7.69 -12.45 15.59
N GLY A 149 7.26 -12.01 14.41
CA GLY A 149 8.00 -11.02 13.62
C GLY A 149 8.21 -9.71 14.38
N VAL A 150 7.17 -9.18 15.01
CA VAL A 150 7.24 -7.98 15.86
C VAL A 150 8.24 -8.18 17.01
N SER A 151 8.22 -9.34 17.68
CA SER A 151 9.14 -9.60 18.79
C SER A 151 10.61 -9.61 18.35
N ILE A 152 10.91 -10.12 17.16
CA ILE A 152 12.27 -10.13 16.58
C ILE A 152 12.72 -8.71 16.27
N ILE A 153 11.86 -7.89 15.71
CA ILE A 153 12.20 -6.49 15.37
C ILE A 153 12.43 -5.64 16.61
N VAL A 154 11.58 -5.80 17.62
CA VAL A 154 11.65 -4.99 18.86
C VAL A 154 12.81 -5.43 19.76
N ALA A 155 13.11 -6.71 19.81
CA ALA A 155 14.14 -7.28 20.70
C ALA A 155 15.09 -8.23 19.97
N PRO A 156 15.84 -7.78 18.94
CA PRO A 156 16.62 -8.68 18.07
C PRO A 156 17.72 -9.47 18.79
N LYS A 157 18.16 -9.02 19.97
CA LYS A 157 19.29 -9.61 20.70
C LYS A 157 18.88 -10.40 21.96
N SER A 158 17.59 -10.51 22.28
CA SER A 158 17.14 -11.12 23.53
C SER A 158 15.97 -12.08 23.31
N ALA A 159 16.27 -13.38 23.28
CA ALA A 159 15.26 -14.43 23.14
C ALA A 159 14.20 -14.39 24.25
N MET A 160 14.62 -14.06 25.50
CA MET A 160 13.70 -13.93 26.63
C MET A 160 12.71 -12.79 26.43
N LEU A 161 13.21 -11.64 25.97
CA LEU A 161 12.35 -10.46 25.69
C LEU A 161 11.44 -10.73 24.47
N GLN A 162 11.94 -11.39 23.43
CA GLN A 162 11.10 -11.83 22.30
C GLN A 162 9.94 -12.68 22.78
N GLN A 163 10.21 -13.67 23.64
CA GLN A 163 9.16 -14.53 24.19
C GLN A 163 8.15 -13.75 25.06
N ALA A 164 8.61 -12.80 25.86
CA ALA A 164 7.73 -11.95 26.65
C ALA A 164 6.83 -11.08 25.77
N ILE A 165 7.40 -10.41 24.76
CA ILE A 165 6.65 -9.58 23.78
C ILE A 165 5.62 -10.46 23.05
N ARG A 166 6.03 -11.60 22.52
CA ARG A 166 5.12 -12.51 21.81
C ARG A 166 3.94 -12.93 22.68
N ARG A 167 4.21 -13.36 23.92
CA ARG A 167 3.15 -13.77 24.87
C ARG A 167 2.21 -12.62 25.20
N SER A 168 2.76 -11.41 25.44
CA SER A 168 1.95 -10.22 25.74
C SER A 168 1.05 -9.84 24.55
N CYS A 169 1.57 -9.89 23.32
CA CYS A 169 0.78 -9.70 22.11
C CYS A 169 -0.36 -10.70 22.00
N LEU A 170 -0.08 -12.00 22.16
CA LEU A 170 -1.09 -13.05 22.04
C LEU A 170 -2.15 -12.94 23.14
N LEU A 171 -1.76 -12.62 24.37
CA LEU A 171 -2.70 -12.40 25.47
C LEU A 171 -3.60 -11.18 25.21
N TYR A 172 -3.03 -10.09 24.73
CA TYR A 172 -3.79 -8.89 24.35
C TYR A 172 -4.85 -9.22 23.29
N PHE A 173 -4.44 -9.88 22.21
CA PHE A 173 -5.35 -10.22 21.13
C PHE A 173 -6.37 -11.30 21.53
N ALA A 174 -6.01 -12.21 22.42
CA ALA A 174 -6.98 -13.16 22.97
C ALA A 174 -8.04 -12.46 23.84
N ALA A 175 -7.63 -11.50 24.69
CA ALA A 175 -8.52 -10.74 25.54
C ALA A 175 -9.42 -9.77 24.76
N THR A 176 -8.93 -9.26 23.63
CA THR A 176 -9.63 -8.28 22.78
C THR A 176 -10.18 -8.87 21.48
N LYS A 177 -10.30 -10.18 21.38
CA LYS A 177 -10.56 -10.94 20.15
C LYS A 177 -11.71 -10.36 19.31
N GLN A 178 -12.82 -10.01 19.91
CA GLN A 178 -13.99 -9.48 19.20
C GLN A 178 -13.73 -8.11 18.56
N HIS A 179 -12.85 -7.31 19.17
CA HIS A 179 -12.55 -5.95 18.73
C HIS A 179 -11.29 -5.86 17.83
N THR A 180 -10.49 -6.92 17.81
CA THR A 180 -9.20 -6.95 17.08
C THR A 180 -9.14 -8.10 16.08
N VAL A 181 -9.07 -9.35 16.55
CA VAL A 181 -8.84 -10.52 15.70
C VAL A 181 -9.97 -10.76 14.70
N VAL A 182 -11.22 -10.59 15.12
CA VAL A 182 -12.38 -10.76 14.23
C VAL A 182 -12.35 -9.73 13.10
N PRO A 183 -12.17 -8.41 13.34
CA PRO A 183 -11.94 -7.45 12.28
C PRO A 183 -10.73 -7.77 11.39
N TYR A 184 -9.59 -8.19 11.96
CA TYR A 184 -8.41 -8.55 11.15
C TYR A 184 -8.70 -9.67 10.15
N ASN A 185 -9.35 -10.73 10.61
CA ASN A 185 -9.68 -11.84 9.72
C ASN A 185 -10.55 -11.37 8.57
N ARG A 186 -11.51 -10.47 8.82
CA ARG A 186 -12.35 -9.87 7.78
C ARG A 186 -11.52 -9.01 6.81
N PHE A 187 -10.57 -8.22 7.32
CA PHE A 187 -9.71 -7.39 6.47
C PHE A 187 -8.80 -8.24 5.58
N ILE A 188 -8.24 -9.32 6.12
CA ILE A 188 -7.46 -10.29 5.34
C ILE A 188 -8.34 -10.93 4.27
N ASP A 189 -9.55 -11.37 4.62
CA ASP A 189 -10.50 -11.96 3.68
C ASP A 189 -10.85 -10.99 2.55
N VAL A 190 -11.10 -9.71 2.85
CA VAL A 190 -11.38 -8.70 1.82
C VAL A 190 -10.17 -8.43 0.92
N VAL A 191 -8.94 -8.54 1.41
CA VAL A 191 -7.75 -8.43 0.55
C VAL A 191 -7.63 -9.64 -0.38
N HIS A 192 -7.88 -10.85 0.12
CA HIS A 192 -7.92 -12.07 -0.68
C HIS A 192 -9.00 -11.99 -1.77
N ASN A 193 -10.19 -11.54 -1.38
CA ASN A 193 -11.40 -11.47 -2.22
C ASN A 193 -11.68 -10.05 -2.72
N SER A 194 -10.65 -9.24 -2.90
CA SER A 194 -10.74 -7.81 -3.23
C SER A 194 -11.85 -7.50 -4.24
N PRO A 195 -12.66 -6.45 -3.99
CA PRO A 195 -13.65 -5.99 -4.96
C PRO A 195 -13.00 -5.50 -6.27
N PHE A 196 -11.71 -5.13 -6.21
CA PHE A 196 -10.95 -4.66 -7.36
C PHE A 196 -10.14 -5.81 -7.98
N LYS A 197 -10.66 -6.39 -9.06
CA LYS A 197 -10.02 -7.46 -9.83
C LYS A 197 -9.00 -6.89 -10.84
N THR A 198 -7.97 -6.25 -10.34
CA THR A 198 -6.96 -5.53 -11.13
C THR A 198 -5.59 -6.18 -11.01
N PRO A 199 -4.68 -5.96 -11.99
CA PRO A 199 -3.30 -6.43 -11.91
C PRO A 199 -2.61 -6.02 -10.61
N LYS A 200 -1.68 -6.85 -10.14
CA LYS A 200 -0.93 -6.59 -8.91
C LYS A 200 0.57 -6.76 -9.13
N LEU A 201 1.35 -5.88 -8.51
CA LEU A 201 2.80 -5.98 -8.39
C LEU A 201 3.16 -6.24 -6.94
N CYS A 202 3.80 -7.37 -6.66
CA CYS A 202 4.13 -7.81 -5.31
C CYS A 202 5.63 -7.83 -5.10
N PHE A 203 6.09 -7.11 -4.06
CA PHE A 203 7.48 -7.07 -3.63
C PHE A 203 7.61 -7.69 -2.25
N HIS A 204 8.50 -8.67 -2.09
CA HIS A 204 8.79 -9.34 -0.83
C HIS A 204 10.21 -9.89 -0.80
N SER A 205 10.67 -10.39 0.34
CA SER A 205 11.98 -11.02 0.44
C SER A 205 11.97 -12.27 1.31
N TYR A 206 12.92 -13.17 1.03
CA TYR A 206 13.05 -14.43 1.73
C TYR A 206 13.37 -14.26 3.23
N ASN A 207 14.14 -13.23 3.57
CA ASN A 207 14.57 -12.96 4.95
C ASN A 207 13.67 -11.99 5.71
N ASP A 208 12.50 -11.63 5.17
CA ASP A 208 11.54 -10.76 5.86
C ASP A 208 10.81 -11.53 6.96
N VAL A 209 10.93 -11.06 8.19
CA VAL A 209 10.31 -11.71 9.37
C VAL A 209 8.85 -11.31 9.61
N LEU A 210 8.35 -10.33 8.88
CA LEU A 210 6.95 -9.84 8.94
C LEU A 210 6.15 -10.24 7.69
N CYS A 211 6.70 -10.02 6.51
CA CYS A 211 6.13 -10.46 5.25
C CYS A 211 6.69 -11.84 4.90
N LEU A 212 6.12 -12.89 5.50
CA LEU A 212 6.62 -14.25 5.29
C LEU A 212 6.44 -14.69 3.85
N PRO A 213 7.49 -15.21 3.17
CA PRO A 213 7.44 -15.63 1.78
C PRO A 213 6.29 -16.59 1.50
N GLU A 214 6.12 -17.61 2.36
CA GLU A 214 5.10 -18.64 2.18
C GLU A 214 3.68 -18.07 2.29
N ALA A 215 3.45 -17.07 3.14
CA ALA A 215 2.16 -16.39 3.25
C ALA A 215 1.87 -15.54 2.01
N MET A 216 2.90 -14.85 1.50
CA MET A 216 2.79 -14.05 0.27
C MET A 216 2.55 -14.93 -0.95
N GLU A 217 3.25 -16.04 -1.07
CA GLU A 217 3.08 -16.99 -2.16
C GLU A 217 1.68 -17.62 -2.16
N ARG A 218 1.17 -18.05 -0.99
CA ARG A 218 -0.22 -18.53 -0.88
C ARG A 218 -1.22 -17.50 -1.36
N MET A 219 -1.05 -16.22 -1.01
CA MET A 219 -1.93 -15.15 -1.47
C MET A 219 -1.84 -14.92 -2.99
N ILE A 220 -0.62 -14.94 -3.54
CA ILE A 220 -0.39 -14.83 -5.00
C ILE A 220 -1.08 -15.97 -5.75
N HIS A 221 -0.93 -17.21 -5.28
CA HIS A 221 -1.59 -18.37 -5.86
C HIS A 221 -3.11 -18.22 -5.81
N HIS A 222 -3.68 -17.85 -4.65
CA HIS A 222 -5.10 -17.60 -4.52
C HIS A 222 -5.62 -16.58 -5.54
N TRP A 223 -4.93 -15.45 -5.70
CA TRP A 223 -5.33 -14.44 -6.68
C TRP A 223 -5.26 -14.93 -8.15
N LYS A 224 -4.27 -15.77 -8.48
CA LYS A 224 -4.14 -16.34 -9.81
C LYS A 224 -5.17 -17.44 -10.06
N ASP A 225 -5.31 -18.37 -9.12
CA ASP A 225 -6.09 -19.57 -9.33
C ASP A 225 -7.61 -19.30 -9.23
N GLU A 226 -8.04 -18.46 -8.28
CA GLU A 226 -9.44 -18.16 -8.06
C GLU A 226 -9.99 -17.02 -8.93
N TYR A 227 -9.14 -16.08 -9.32
CA TYR A 227 -9.58 -14.85 -10.00
C TYR A 227 -8.90 -14.60 -11.34
N ASP A 228 -8.00 -15.46 -11.78
CA ASP A 228 -7.20 -15.27 -13.01
C ASP A 228 -6.54 -13.88 -13.10
N LEU A 229 -6.04 -13.39 -11.96
CA LEU A 229 -5.46 -12.06 -11.91
C LEU A 229 -4.01 -12.07 -12.44
N ASP A 230 -3.69 -11.03 -13.19
CA ASP A 230 -2.32 -10.79 -13.63
C ASP A 230 -1.46 -10.30 -12.46
N ILE A 231 -0.63 -11.19 -11.94
CA ILE A 231 0.25 -10.91 -10.79
C ILE A 231 1.70 -10.97 -11.23
N THR A 232 2.40 -9.85 -11.12
CA THR A 232 3.85 -9.77 -11.20
C THR A 232 4.43 -9.81 -9.79
N SER A 233 5.37 -10.70 -9.51
CA SER A 233 6.00 -10.80 -8.18
C SER A 233 7.52 -10.78 -8.29
N LYS A 234 8.17 -10.13 -7.33
CA LYS A 234 9.61 -10.16 -7.14
C LYS A 234 9.95 -10.46 -5.69
N MET A 235 10.63 -11.57 -5.49
CA MET A 235 11.22 -11.94 -4.20
C MET A 235 12.74 -11.69 -4.25
N TRP A 236 13.26 -10.93 -3.28
CA TRP A 236 14.70 -10.80 -3.04
C TRP A 236 15.16 -11.84 -2.05
N GLN A 237 16.40 -12.33 -2.20
CA GLN A 237 16.99 -13.26 -1.23
C GLN A 237 17.33 -12.56 0.09
N ASN A 238 17.81 -11.31 -0.01
CA ASN A 238 18.24 -10.54 1.14
C ASN A 238 17.89 -9.06 0.95
N SER A 239 16.75 -8.67 1.48
CA SER A 239 16.32 -7.27 1.54
C SER A 239 15.54 -7.07 2.83
N PRO A 240 15.90 -6.11 3.68
CA PRO A 240 15.14 -5.83 4.89
C PRO A 240 13.69 -5.46 4.57
N HIS A 241 12.80 -5.68 5.53
CA HIS A 241 11.38 -5.32 5.46
C HIS A 241 11.18 -3.86 4.97
N ALA A 242 10.30 -3.68 3.98
CA ALA A 242 10.00 -2.37 3.36
C ALA A 242 11.24 -1.58 2.87
N SER A 243 12.27 -2.29 2.39
CA SER A 243 13.54 -1.67 1.98
C SER A 243 13.99 -2.04 0.56
N HIS A 244 13.11 -2.65 -0.23
CA HIS A 244 13.45 -3.19 -1.56
C HIS A 244 13.93 -2.11 -2.52
N LEU A 245 13.30 -0.93 -2.52
CA LEU A 245 13.74 0.22 -3.31
C LEU A 245 15.17 0.65 -2.97
N ARG A 246 15.54 0.64 -1.69
CA ARG A 246 16.90 0.99 -1.24
C ARG A 246 17.90 -0.10 -1.56
N THR A 247 17.49 -1.36 -1.48
CA THR A 247 18.36 -2.53 -1.71
C THR A 247 18.71 -2.70 -3.18
N ASP A 248 17.72 -2.55 -4.06
CA ASP A 248 17.88 -2.73 -5.50
C ASP A 248 17.00 -1.74 -6.27
N PRO A 249 17.41 -0.47 -6.34
CA PRO A 249 16.61 0.58 -6.96
C PRO A 249 16.40 0.36 -8.46
N GLN A 250 17.33 -0.29 -9.14
CA GLN A 250 17.23 -0.53 -10.59
C GLN A 250 16.12 -1.52 -10.91
N THR A 251 16.12 -2.68 -10.25
CA THR A 251 15.08 -3.69 -10.45
C THR A 251 13.71 -3.18 -9.98
N TYR A 252 13.66 -2.48 -8.83
CA TYR A 252 12.42 -1.90 -8.32
C TYR A 252 11.80 -0.94 -9.33
N ASN A 253 12.57 0.03 -9.83
CA ASN A 253 12.11 1.01 -10.82
C ASN A 253 11.68 0.36 -12.14
N ARG A 254 12.44 -0.62 -12.63
CA ARG A 254 12.11 -1.33 -13.87
C ARG A 254 10.76 -2.05 -13.73
N LEU A 255 10.57 -2.85 -12.67
CA LEU A 255 9.32 -3.59 -12.44
C LEU A 255 8.12 -2.66 -12.22
N LEU A 256 8.32 -1.54 -11.53
CA LEU A 256 7.28 -0.53 -11.38
C LEU A 256 6.90 0.09 -12.74
N ASN A 257 7.88 0.42 -13.59
CA ASN A 257 7.63 0.91 -14.94
C ASN A 257 6.85 -0.09 -15.78
N ASP A 258 7.30 -1.35 -15.79
CA ASP A 258 6.66 -2.42 -16.56
C ASP A 258 5.21 -2.62 -16.09
N PHE A 259 4.97 -2.53 -14.78
CA PHE A 259 3.63 -2.62 -14.20
C PHE A 259 2.76 -1.43 -14.59
N LEU A 260 3.24 -0.19 -14.46
CA LEU A 260 2.48 1.00 -14.84
C LEU A 260 2.14 1.01 -16.32
N LYS A 261 3.06 0.55 -17.19
CA LYS A 261 2.81 0.35 -18.62
C LYS A 261 1.71 -0.69 -18.85
N LYS A 262 1.77 -1.83 -18.15
CA LYS A 262 0.79 -2.90 -18.24
C LYS A 262 -0.63 -2.43 -17.92
N VAL A 263 -0.79 -1.54 -16.93
CA VAL A 263 -2.10 -0.99 -16.54
C VAL A 263 -2.49 0.28 -17.32
N GLY A 264 -1.76 0.60 -18.41
CA GLY A 264 -2.06 1.72 -19.32
C GLY A 264 -1.73 3.10 -18.75
N LEU A 265 -0.78 3.16 -17.81
CA LEU A 265 -0.40 4.40 -17.11
C LEU A 265 1.08 4.73 -17.29
N ASP A 266 1.66 4.36 -18.45
CA ASP A 266 3.03 4.69 -18.79
C ASP A 266 3.15 6.13 -19.30
N ASN A 267 4.14 6.84 -18.79
CA ASN A 267 4.66 8.13 -19.28
C ASN A 267 3.62 9.14 -19.79
N ILE A 268 2.77 9.58 -18.90
CA ILE A 268 1.81 10.65 -19.19
C ILE A 268 2.52 11.94 -19.64
N SER A 269 3.74 12.18 -19.15
CA SER A 269 4.59 13.30 -19.58
C SER A 269 5.05 13.21 -21.05
N LEU A 270 5.22 12.03 -21.63
CA LEU A 270 5.61 11.84 -23.02
C LEU A 270 4.43 11.86 -24.01
N GLN A 271 3.25 11.41 -23.58
CA GLN A 271 2.05 11.47 -24.43
C GLN A 271 1.58 12.92 -24.62
N LEU A 272 1.90 13.81 -23.68
CA LEU A 272 1.60 15.25 -23.79
C LEU A 272 2.51 15.96 -24.79
N SER A 273 3.75 15.51 -24.97
CA SER A 273 4.69 16.08 -25.95
C SER A 273 4.49 15.55 -27.39
N SER A 274 3.79 14.43 -27.57
CA SER A 274 3.56 13.85 -28.90
C SER A 274 2.25 14.29 -29.57
N LYS A 275 1.40 15.04 -28.86
CA LYS A 275 0.15 15.63 -29.40
C LYS A 275 0.30 17.09 -29.79
N LEU A 276 1.50 17.65 -29.75
CA LEU A 276 1.91 18.95 -30.28
C LEU A 276 2.68 18.78 -31.59
#